data_be6b6cd2e3fd69990ff3c288121a45b3
#
_entry.id   be6b6cd2e3fd69990ff3c288121a45b3
#
_cell.length_a   1.000
_cell.length_b   1.000
_cell.length_c   1.000
_cell.angle_alpha   90.00
_cell.angle_beta   90.00
_cell.angle_gamma   90.00
#
_symmetry.space_group_name_H-M   'P 1'
#
loop_
_entity.id
_entity.type
_entity.pdbx_description
1 polymer ?
#
loop_
_entity_poly.entity_id
_entity_poly.type
_entity_poly.pdbx_seq_one_letter_code
_entity_poly.pdbx_strand_id
1 'polypeptide(L)'
;WDHFGIESTTNPAKDPTLSWKAWKGQGEGVRNKDLSEDLRKRYKGKVSAKWNKAQEKELRRHWLTNIYAGTSETIGPLTREIAALERKKADVNKNTAITFVMADLPKARQSYVMIRGQYDNPGEKVSRGVPAFLPTLPAKPKDRDYNRLDLANWMVRDDHPLTARVAVNRIWQQFFGTGLVRTSADFGTQGELPSHPELLDWLALRFIEDDWNVQRFVTRILTSHAYRQSTKVTPALLKKDPENRLLARGPRHRLDAEIIRDQALSLSGLLVPNVGGRGVMPYQPPNIWEPVGFGRSNTRFYKQGKGDDLYRRSLYTFLKRTAPAPFMASFDAPNREQSCTARGRSNTPMQALQLMNDVQHVEAARNLAQRILKEGGAKDNQRIQWAWRTVTSRRPAPDEAEIITDVLKGHRSRYAEDLEAAKQLIAYGESVPDKELAPHELASWTLVANLLLNLDEVVNKN
;
A
#
# COMPACT_ATOMS: atom_id res chain seq x y z
N TRP A 1 26.69 -16.82 41.27
CA TRP A 1 27.74 -15.98 41.87
C TRP A 1 28.63 -16.79 42.87
N ASP A 2 28.22 -17.98 43.27
CA ASP A 2 29.00 -18.86 44.15
C ASP A 2 30.10 -19.68 43.42
N HIS A 3 30.30 -19.45 42.14
CA HIS A 3 31.26 -20.20 41.30
C HIS A 3 32.56 -19.45 40.96
N PHE A 4 32.65 -18.20 41.37
CA PHE A 4 33.95 -17.52 41.31
C PHE A 4 34.66 -17.79 42.64
N GLY A 5 35.62 -18.72 42.65
CA GLY A 5 36.50 -19.03 43.81
C GLY A 5 37.27 -17.78 44.23
N ILE A 6 36.64 -16.91 44.98
CA ILE A 6 37.29 -15.81 45.67
C ILE A 6 37.80 -16.39 46.98
N GLU A 7 39.07 -16.62 47.06
CA GLU A 7 39.74 -17.01 48.33
C GLU A 7 39.38 -16.00 49.41
N SER A 8 38.84 -16.51 50.51
CA SER A 8 38.50 -15.71 51.68
C SER A 8 39.74 -15.03 52.22
N THR A 9 39.92 -13.76 51.95
CA THR A 9 40.99 -12.95 52.55
C THR A 9 40.46 -12.30 53.82
N THR A 10 41.28 -12.25 54.83
CA THR A 10 40.97 -11.59 56.11
C THR A 10 40.90 -10.06 55.99
N ASN A 11 41.19 -9.50 54.79
CA ASN A 11 41.13 -8.06 54.53
C ASN A 11 39.77 -7.66 54.02
N PRO A 12 38.97 -6.88 54.78
CA PRO A 12 37.63 -6.45 54.38
C PRO A 12 37.59 -5.65 53.08
N ALA A 13 38.67 -5.02 52.65
CA ALA A 13 38.75 -4.26 51.39
C ALA A 13 38.89 -5.19 50.19
N LYS A 14 39.35 -6.42 50.36
CA LYS A 14 39.55 -7.41 49.31
C LYS A 14 38.51 -8.53 49.28
N ASP A 15 37.85 -8.79 50.44
CA ASP A 15 36.79 -9.79 50.55
C ASP A 15 35.41 -9.16 50.32
N PRO A 16 34.71 -9.50 49.24
CA PRO A 16 33.41 -8.92 48.96
C PRO A 16 32.34 -9.28 50.00
N THR A 17 32.46 -10.40 50.70
CA THR A 17 31.52 -10.82 51.74
C THR A 17 31.69 -9.99 53.01
N LEU A 18 32.94 -9.78 53.45
CA LEU A 18 33.22 -8.94 54.63
C LEU A 18 32.92 -7.47 54.35
N SER A 19 33.28 -6.96 53.21
CA SER A 19 33.01 -5.62 52.77
C SER A 19 31.48 -5.35 52.65
N TRP A 20 30.72 -6.31 52.14
CA TRP A 20 29.25 -6.25 52.09
C TRP A 20 28.63 -6.21 53.51
N LYS A 21 29.10 -7.07 54.40
CA LYS A 21 28.64 -7.08 55.79
C LYS A 21 28.96 -5.76 56.49
N ALA A 22 30.13 -5.21 56.28
CA ALA A 22 30.55 -3.91 56.81
C ALA A 22 29.68 -2.78 56.26
N TRP A 23 29.42 -2.74 54.96
CA TRP A 23 28.57 -1.73 54.32
C TRP A 23 27.11 -1.84 54.77
N LYS A 24 26.57 -3.06 54.88
CA LYS A 24 25.22 -3.36 55.34
C LYS A 24 25.06 -3.00 56.86
N GLY A 25 26.12 -3.20 57.66
CA GLY A 25 26.07 -2.99 59.10
C GLY A 25 26.37 -1.56 59.60
N GLN A 26 26.77 -0.65 58.72
CA GLN A 26 27.09 0.74 59.10
C GLN A 26 25.87 1.63 59.29
N GLY A 27 25.15 1.44 60.41
CA GLY A 27 24.13 2.38 60.84
C GLY A 27 22.69 2.11 60.29
N GLU A 28 21.77 3.01 60.60
CA GLU A 28 20.35 2.93 60.27
C GLU A 28 20.14 2.89 58.73
N GLY A 29 20.10 1.69 58.17
CA GLY A 29 19.92 1.49 56.74
C GLY A 29 21.19 1.80 55.95
N VAL A 30 21.17 1.39 54.70
CA VAL A 30 22.21 1.70 53.72
C VAL A 30 22.39 3.22 53.66
N ARG A 31 23.64 3.72 53.68
CA ARG A 31 23.92 5.16 53.60
C ARG A 31 23.19 5.76 52.41
N ASN A 32 22.26 6.66 52.66
CA ASN A 32 21.42 7.23 51.59
C ASN A 32 22.22 7.83 50.43
N LYS A 33 23.46 8.30 50.67
CA LYS A 33 24.34 8.85 49.66
C LYS A 33 24.89 7.80 48.69
N ASP A 34 24.95 6.54 49.09
CA ASP A 34 25.50 5.45 48.27
C ASP A 34 24.45 4.79 47.36
N LEU A 35 23.17 5.16 47.51
CA LEU A 35 22.07 4.63 46.73
C LEU A 35 21.74 5.53 45.52
N SER A 36 21.34 4.88 44.40
CA SER A 36 20.69 5.60 43.31
C SER A 36 19.41 6.28 43.80
N GLU A 37 18.93 7.33 43.10
CA GLU A 37 17.76 8.09 43.50
C GLU A 37 16.50 7.19 43.66
N ASP A 38 16.31 6.24 42.78
CA ASP A 38 15.19 5.29 42.84
C ASP A 38 15.28 4.36 44.06
N LEU A 39 16.44 3.80 44.32
CA LEU A 39 16.68 2.97 45.50
C LEU A 39 16.57 3.78 46.80
N ARG A 40 17.03 5.03 46.77
CA ARG A 40 16.94 5.94 47.89
C ARG A 40 15.46 6.23 48.29
N LYS A 41 14.61 6.47 47.31
CA LYS A 41 13.16 6.65 47.51
C LYS A 41 12.52 5.36 48.07
N ARG A 42 12.89 4.20 47.53
CA ARG A 42 12.32 2.89 47.88
C ARG A 42 12.71 2.37 49.25
N TYR A 43 13.93 2.69 49.66
CA TYR A 43 14.52 2.20 50.92
C TYR A 43 14.65 3.26 52.03
N LYS A 44 14.09 4.45 51.84
CA LYS A 44 14.10 5.52 52.81
C LYS A 44 13.55 5.04 54.18
N GLY A 45 14.35 5.17 55.25
CA GLY A 45 13.98 4.79 56.61
C GLY A 45 13.93 3.28 56.93
N LYS A 46 14.34 2.40 55.97
CA LYS A 46 14.40 0.94 56.21
C LYS A 46 15.79 0.49 56.70
N VAL A 47 15.82 -0.15 57.86
CA VAL A 47 17.04 -0.74 58.44
C VAL A 47 17.30 -2.15 57.88
N SER A 48 18.56 -2.55 57.76
CA SER A 48 18.99 -3.81 57.14
C SER A 48 18.39 -5.07 57.78
N ALA A 49 18.13 -5.07 59.11
CA ALA A 49 17.49 -6.17 59.82
C ALA A 49 16.04 -6.47 59.35
N LYS A 50 15.39 -5.54 58.65
CA LYS A 50 14.01 -5.68 58.14
C LYS A 50 13.97 -5.99 56.66
N TRP A 51 15.08 -6.23 55.99
CA TRP A 51 15.09 -6.56 54.53
C TRP A 51 14.73 -8.01 54.31
N ASN A 52 13.84 -8.23 53.36
CA ASN A 52 13.60 -9.57 52.85
C ASN A 52 14.71 -10.00 51.85
N LYS A 53 14.75 -11.30 51.52
CA LYS A 53 15.78 -11.88 50.58
C LYS A 53 15.85 -11.14 49.25
N ALA A 54 14.73 -10.70 48.69
CA ALA A 54 14.70 -10.00 47.40
C ALA A 54 15.32 -8.60 47.50
N GLN A 55 14.99 -7.86 48.58
CA GLN A 55 15.57 -6.57 48.88
C GLN A 55 17.07 -6.64 49.13
N GLU A 56 17.49 -7.62 49.87
CA GLU A 56 18.90 -7.85 50.14
C GLU A 56 19.66 -8.16 48.85
N LYS A 57 19.11 -8.99 47.96
CA LYS A 57 19.68 -9.30 46.65
C LYS A 57 19.82 -8.08 45.75
N GLU A 58 18.79 -7.20 45.73
CA GLU A 58 18.80 -5.97 44.96
C GLU A 58 19.89 -5.00 45.46
N LEU A 59 19.95 -4.78 46.76
CA LEU A 59 20.95 -3.89 47.35
C LEU A 59 22.38 -4.44 47.25
N ARG A 60 22.56 -5.76 47.39
CA ARG A 60 23.85 -6.41 47.17
C ARG A 60 24.30 -6.25 45.71
N ARG A 61 23.39 -6.40 44.77
CA ARG A 61 23.69 -6.14 43.35
C ARG A 61 24.12 -4.69 43.13
N HIS A 62 23.40 -3.72 43.69
CA HIS A 62 23.75 -2.31 43.60
C HIS A 62 25.12 -2.01 44.18
N TRP A 63 25.42 -2.58 45.35
CA TRP A 63 26.69 -2.44 46.03
C TRP A 63 27.87 -3.03 45.21
N LEU A 64 27.73 -4.23 44.66
CA LEU A 64 28.73 -4.86 43.77
C LEU A 64 28.97 -4.04 42.51
N THR A 65 27.92 -3.43 41.95
CA THR A 65 28.02 -2.71 40.71
C THR A 65 28.60 -1.31 40.84
N ASN A 66 28.33 -0.62 41.97
CA ASN A 66 28.61 0.80 42.07
C ASN A 66 29.52 1.20 43.21
N ILE A 67 29.68 0.36 44.22
CA ILE A 67 30.35 0.74 45.49
C ILE A 67 31.60 -0.09 45.78
N TYR A 68 31.52 -1.38 45.61
CA TYR A 68 32.68 -2.27 45.89
C TYR A 68 33.74 -2.13 44.81
N ALA A 69 34.91 -1.59 45.18
CA ALA A 69 35.99 -1.27 44.26
C ALA A 69 36.49 -2.50 43.43
N GLY A 70 36.50 -3.69 44.03
CA GLY A 70 36.94 -4.91 43.34
C GLY A 70 36.07 -5.31 42.14
N THR A 71 34.83 -4.80 42.01
CA THR A 71 33.95 -5.15 40.90
C THR A 71 33.34 -3.93 40.21
N SER A 72 33.26 -2.78 40.87
CA SER A 72 32.60 -1.57 40.32
C SER A 72 33.29 -1.02 39.08
N GLU A 73 34.62 -1.12 39.02
CA GLU A 73 35.40 -0.67 37.85
C GLU A 73 35.11 -1.49 36.59
N THR A 74 34.84 -2.79 36.76
CA THR A 74 34.53 -3.70 35.63
C THR A 74 33.03 -3.82 35.35
N ILE A 75 32.23 -4.01 36.40
CA ILE A 75 30.77 -4.24 36.27
C ILE A 75 30.00 -2.94 36.02
N GLY A 76 30.45 -1.83 36.61
CA GLY A 76 29.82 -0.54 36.49
C GLY A 76 29.70 -0.04 35.03
N PRO A 77 30.79 -0.01 34.26
CA PRO A 77 30.74 0.37 32.83
C PRO A 77 29.85 -0.56 32.03
N LEU A 78 29.96 -1.89 32.19
CA LEU A 78 29.13 -2.86 31.47
C LEU A 78 27.65 -2.71 31.79
N THR A 79 27.29 -2.44 33.03
CA THR A 79 25.90 -2.21 33.43
C THR A 79 25.34 -0.93 32.77
N ARG A 80 26.14 0.12 32.68
CA ARG A 80 25.75 1.35 31.96
C ARG A 80 25.59 1.11 30.46
N GLU A 81 26.47 0.35 29.85
CA GLU A 81 26.38 -0.01 28.43
C GLU A 81 25.14 -0.86 28.15
N ILE A 82 24.85 -1.88 28.96
CA ILE A 82 23.61 -2.67 28.86
C ILE A 82 22.39 -1.76 28.94
N ALA A 83 22.33 -0.87 29.92
CA ALA A 83 21.20 0.06 30.05
C ALA A 83 21.07 1.00 28.84
N ALA A 84 22.18 1.44 28.25
CA ALA A 84 22.17 2.26 27.03
C ALA A 84 21.69 1.47 25.82
N LEU A 85 22.11 0.21 25.66
CA LEU A 85 21.66 -0.69 24.60
C LEU A 85 20.18 -1.04 24.74
N GLU A 86 19.71 -1.29 25.97
CA GLU A 86 18.28 -1.52 26.24
C GLU A 86 17.42 -0.31 25.88
N ARG A 87 17.88 0.91 26.19
CA ARG A 87 17.21 2.14 25.74
C ARG A 87 17.17 2.24 24.21
N LYS A 88 18.29 2.03 23.54
CA LYS A 88 18.34 2.02 22.06
C LYS A 88 17.39 0.96 21.48
N LYS A 89 17.34 -0.24 22.05
CA LYS A 89 16.42 -1.30 21.65
C LYS A 89 14.96 -0.88 21.86
N ALA A 90 14.64 -0.23 22.95
CA ALA A 90 13.29 0.27 23.23
C ALA A 90 12.90 1.36 22.23
N ASP A 91 13.81 2.29 21.89
CA ASP A 91 13.58 3.34 20.92
C ASP A 91 13.37 2.77 19.49
N VAL A 92 14.20 1.80 19.09
CA VAL A 92 14.01 1.09 17.81
C VAL A 92 12.65 0.41 17.78
N ASN A 93 12.29 -0.34 18.82
CA ASN A 93 11.02 -1.04 18.89
C ASN A 93 9.82 -0.08 18.87
N LYS A 94 9.93 1.07 19.53
CA LYS A 94 8.88 2.12 19.53
C LYS A 94 8.66 2.72 18.15
N ASN A 95 9.73 2.87 17.38
CA ASN A 95 9.70 3.48 16.05
C ASN A 95 9.52 2.46 14.91
N THR A 96 9.61 1.16 15.22
CA THR A 96 9.40 0.10 14.23
C THR A 96 7.91 -0.07 13.96
N ALA A 97 7.53 -0.01 12.69
CA ALA A 97 6.16 -0.30 12.29
C ALA A 97 5.86 -1.79 12.58
N ILE A 98 4.80 -2.02 13.33
CA ILE A 98 4.31 -3.37 13.64
C ILE A 98 2.98 -3.61 12.93
N THR A 99 2.75 -4.86 12.54
CA THR A 99 1.48 -5.31 11.96
C THR A 99 1.03 -6.61 12.62
N PHE A 100 -0.28 -6.86 12.54
CA PHE A 100 -0.81 -8.15 12.95
C PHE A 100 -0.48 -9.20 11.90
N VAL A 101 -0.02 -10.35 12.36
CA VAL A 101 0.16 -11.54 11.54
C VAL A 101 -0.74 -12.65 12.04
N MET A 102 -1.30 -13.44 11.11
CA MET A 102 -2.07 -14.62 11.49
C MET A 102 -1.14 -15.75 11.93
N ALA A 103 -1.42 -16.31 13.08
CA ALA A 103 -0.74 -17.51 13.60
C ALA A 103 -1.77 -18.58 13.94
N ASP A 104 -1.39 -19.84 13.76
CA ASP A 104 -2.24 -20.93 14.21
C ASP A 104 -2.28 -20.98 15.74
N LEU A 105 -3.47 -21.27 16.30
CA LEU A 105 -3.60 -21.49 17.72
C LEU A 105 -2.85 -22.77 18.11
N PRO A 106 -2.19 -22.82 19.30
CA PRO A 106 -1.54 -24.04 19.79
C PRO A 106 -2.48 -25.25 19.84
N LYS A 107 -3.77 -25.00 20.15
CA LYS A 107 -4.84 -25.99 20.10
C LYS A 107 -5.91 -25.51 19.13
N ALA A 108 -6.17 -26.30 18.12
CA ALA A 108 -7.22 -25.99 17.14
C ALA A 108 -8.60 -25.93 17.83
N ARG A 109 -9.38 -24.90 17.50
CA ARG A 109 -10.78 -24.82 17.92
C ARG A 109 -11.60 -25.87 17.16
N GLN A 110 -12.49 -26.59 17.85
CA GLN A 110 -13.41 -27.48 17.21
C GLN A 110 -14.38 -26.69 16.32
N SER A 111 -14.54 -27.12 15.09
CA SER A 111 -15.48 -26.54 14.13
C SER A 111 -16.63 -27.51 13.84
N TYR A 112 -17.77 -26.96 13.44
CA TYR A 112 -19.01 -27.69 13.15
C TYR A 112 -19.59 -27.16 11.83
N VAL A 113 -20.37 -28.01 11.17
CA VAL A 113 -21.30 -27.55 10.14
C VAL A 113 -22.40 -26.76 10.82
N MET A 114 -22.61 -25.52 10.42
CA MET A 114 -23.68 -24.68 10.97
C MET A 114 -24.96 -24.96 10.21
N ILE A 115 -25.99 -25.51 10.90
CA ILE A 115 -27.27 -25.86 10.29
C ILE A 115 -27.93 -24.58 9.76
N ARG A 116 -28.21 -24.53 8.47
CA ARG A 116 -28.75 -23.36 7.75
C ARG A 116 -27.91 -22.09 7.92
N GLY A 117 -26.61 -22.22 8.22
CA GLY A 117 -25.70 -21.09 8.43
C GLY A 117 -25.87 -20.34 9.76
N GLN A 118 -26.72 -20.85 10.68
CA GLN A 118 -26.98 -20.24 11.98
C GLN A 118 -25.81 -20.51 12.93
N TYR A 119 -25.17 -19.48 13.44
CA TYR A 119 -23.95 -19.58 14.28
C TYR A 119 -24.19 -20.26 15.63
N ASP A 120 -25.41 -20.23 16.13
CA ASP A 120 -25.89 -20.81 17.40
C ASP A 120 -26.51 -22.22 17.23
N ASN A 121 -26.54 -22.75 16.00
CA ASN A 121 -27.09 -24.09 15.70
C ASN A 121 -26.01 -25.02 15.09
N PRO A 122 -25.05 -25.52 15.91
CA PRO A 122 -24.00 -26.41 15.43
C PRO A 122 -24.53 -27.81 15.14
N GLY A 123 -24.21 -28.34 13.96
CA GLY A 123 -24.47 -29.69 13.53
C GLY A 123 -23.30 -30.64 13.79
N GLU A 124 -22.91 -31.42 12.80
CA GLU A 124 -21.83 -32.40 12.92
C GLU A 124 -20.45 -31.70 13.08
N LYS A 125 -19.56 -32.39 13.79
CA LYS A 125 -18.16 -31.96 13.94
C LYS A 125 -17.41 -32.16 12.64
N VAL A 126 -16.64 -31.20 12.25
CA VAL A 126 -15.75 -31.27 11.08
C VAL A 126 -14.29 -31.11 11.43
N SER A 127 -13.46 -31.79 10.67
CA SER A 127 -12.00 -31.63 10.70
C SER A 127 -11.53 -30.78 9.51
N ARG A 128 -10.26 -30.36 9.54
CA ARG A 128 -9.63 -29.64 8.43
C ARG A 128 -9.54 -30.56 7.21
N GLY A 129 -10.01 -30.10 6.08
CA GLY A 129 -10.07 -30.86 4.82
C GLY A 129 -10.31 -29.95 3.63
N VAL A 130 -10.45 -30.57 2.47
CA VAL A 130 -10.78 -29.90 1.19
C VAL A 130 -12.02 -30.57 0.60
N PRO A 131 -12.73 -29.92 -0.34
CA PRO A 131 -13.88 -30.50 -1.01
C PRO A 131 -13.54 -31.85 -1.70
N ALA A 132 -14.39 -32.84 -1.58
CA ALA A 132 -14.11 -34.18 -2.06
C ALA A 132 -13.97 -34.30 -3.59
N PHE A 133 -14.49 -33.35 -4.34
CA PHE A 133 -14.38 -33.32 -5.82
C PHE A 133 -13.08 -32.71 -6.32
N LEU A 134 -12.25 -32.17 -5.44
CA LEU A 134 -10.92 -31.63 -5.74
C LEU A 134 -9.83 -32.63 -5.35
N PRO A 135 -8.59 -32.48 -5.86
CA PRO A 135 -7.46 -33.32 -5.46
C PRO A 135 -7.32 -33.36 -3.95
N THR A 136 -7.08 -34.54 -3.38
CA THR A 136 -6.96 -34.73 -1.93
C THR A 136 -5.72 -34.01 -1.37
N LEU A 137 -5.80 -33.60 -0.11
CA LEU A 137 -4.62 -33.13 0.63
C LEU A 137 -3.56 -34.24 0.68
N PRO A 138 -2.25 -33.90 0.73
CA PRO A 138 -1.21 -34.86 1.06
C PRO A 138 -1.51 -35.62 2.35
N ALA A 139 -0.82 -36.75 2.58
CA ALA A 139 -1.00 -37.50 3.82
C ALA A 139 -0.83 -36.60 5.05
N LYS A 140 -1.77 -36.73 6.00
CA LYS A 140 -1.73 -35.93 7.24
C LYS A 140 -0.42 -36.14 7.98
N PRO A 141 0.27 -35.06 8.41
CA PRO A 141 1.45 -35.18 9.26
C PRO A 141 1.16 -35.97 10.54
N LYS A 142 2.10 -36.83 10.97
CA LYS A 142 1.89 -37.71 12.13
C LYS A 142 1.87 -36.97 13.46
N ASP A 143 2.51 -35.83 13.53
CA ASP A 143 2.78 -35.02 14.73
C ASP A 143 1.83 -33.84 14.91
N ARG A 144 1.02 -33.50 13.90
CA ARG A 144 0.12 -32.34 13.94
C ARG A 144 -1.07 -32.48 12.99
N ASP A 145 -2.07 -31.64 13.19
CA ASP A 145 -3.14 -31.43 12.21
C ASP A 145 -2.67 -30.61 11.01
N TYR A 146 -3.43 -30.65 9.91
CA TYR A 146 -3.24 -29.73 8.79
C TYR A 146 -3.28 -28.27 9.27
N ASN A 147 -2.43 -27.44 8.71
CA ASN A 147 -2.37 -26.01 8.95
C ASN A 147 -2.54 -25.22 7.65
N ARG A 148 -2.43 -23.89 7.74
CA ARG A 148 -2.60 -23.02 6.57
C ARG A 148 -1.51 -23.18 5.52
N LEU A 149 -0.32 -23.60 5.89
CA LEU A 149 0.75 -23.89 4.94
C LEU A 149 0.43 -25.15 4.12
N ASP A 150 -0.14 -26.19 4.74
CA ASP A 150 -0.58 -27.36 4.01
C ASP A 150 -1.66 -27.03 2.99
N LEU A 151 -2.62 -26.16 3.36
CA LEU A 151 -3.63 -25.65 2.45
C LEU A 151 -3.02 -24.80 1.33
N ALA A 152 -2.09 -23.91 1.65
CA ALA A 152 -1.43 -23.08 0.64
C ALA A 152 -0.66 -23.92 -0.38
N ASN A 153 0.11 -24.90 0.10
CA ASN A 153 0.84 -25.83 -0.78
C ASN A 153 -0.11 -26.65 -1.67
N TRP A 154 -1.25 -27.08 -1.10
CA TRP A 154 -2.27 -27.80 -1.87
C TRP A 154 -2.91 -26.92 -2.95
N MET A 155 -3.16 -25.63 -2.66
CA MET A 155 -3.75 -24.69 -3.63
C MET A 155 -2.84 -24.43 -4.84
N VAL A 156 -1.53 -24.49 -4.68
CA VAL A 156 -0.54 -24.20 -5.76
C VAL A 156 0.04 -25.48 -6.37
N ARG A 157 -0.52 -26.64 -6.12
CA ARG A 157 -0.09 -27.90 -6.76
C ARG A 157 -0.32 -27.84 -8.27
N ASP A 158 0.53 -28.51 -9.03
CA ASP A 158 0.46 -28.56 -10.50
C ASP A 158 -0.83 -29.21 -11.01
N ASP A 159 -1.35 -30.16 -10.24
CA ASP A 159 -2.59 -30.88 -10.56
C ASP A 159 -3.87 -30.19 -10.02
N HIS A 160 -3.74 -29.01 -9.40
CA HIS A 160 -4.91 -28.27 -8.91
C HIS A 160 -5.68 -27.62 -10.06
N PRO A 161 -6.95 -28.03 -10.33
CA PRO A 161 -7.63 -27.67 -11.58
C PRO A 161 -8.05 -26.19 -11.69
N LEU A 162 -8.14 -25.47 -10.57
CA LEU A 162 -8.77 -24.15 -10.55
C LEU A 162 -7.80 -23.00 -10.31
N THR A 163 -6.83 -23.14 -9.41
CA THR A 163 -6.05 -21.99 -8.93
C THR A 163 -5.35 -21.25 -10.07
N ALA A 164 -4.63 -21.94 -10.94
CA ALA A 164 -3.94 -21.31 -12.05
C ALA A 164 -4.92 -20.70 -13.07
N ARG A 165 -6.00 -21.41 -13.42
CA ARG A 165 -7.04 -20.89 -14.33
C ARG A 165 -7.68 -19.61 -13.80
N VAL A 166 -8.04 -19.58 -12.52
CA VAL A 166 -8.61 -18.38 -11.88
C VAL A 166 -7.59 -17.24 -11.86
N ALA A 167 -6.33 -17.51 -11.52
CA ALA A 167 -5.27 -16.51 -11.49
C ALA A 167 -5.04 -15.88 -12.87
N VAL A 168 -4.84 -16.69 -13.90
CA VAL A 168 -4.60 -16.19 -15.27
C VAL A 168 -5.83 -15.48 -15.83
N ASN A 169 -7.05 -15.94 -15.54
CA ASN A 169 -8.28 -15.27 -15.95
C ASN A 169 -8.42 -13.87 -15.34
N ARG A 170 -8.06 -13.69 -14.06
CA ARG A 170 -8.06 -12.39 -13.40
C ARG A 170 -7.01 -11.44 -13.95
N ILE A 171 -5.81 -11.95 -14.24
CA ILE A 171 -4.76 -11.14 -14.86
C ILE A 171 -5.18 -10.77 -16.29
N TRP A 172 -5.68 -11.72 -17.08
CA TRP A 172 -6.22 -11.47 -18.42
C TRP A 172 -7.26 -10.35 -18.43
N GLN A 173 -8.19 -10.39 -17.49
CA GLN A 173 -9.26 -9.39 -17.37
C GLN A 173 -8.74 -7.96 -17.19
N GLN A 174 -7.57 -7.77 -16.57
CA GLN A 174 -6.97 -6.42 -16.44
C GLN A 174 -6.57 -5.85 -17.80
N PHE A 175 -6.15 -6.69 -18.74
CA PHE A 175 -5.67 -6.27 -20.05
C PHE A 175 -6.77 -6.25 -21.10
N PHE A 176 -7.71 -7.17 -21.05
CA PHE A 176 -8.77 -7.31 -22.06
C PHE A 176 -10.14 -6.78 -21.58
N GLY A 177 -10.22 -6.32 -20.35
CA GLY A 177 -11.46 -5.77 -19.77
C GLY A 177 -12.42 -6.83 -19.25
N THR A 178 -12.48 -7.99 -19.91
CA THR A 178 -13.30 -9.15 -19.55
C THR A 178 -12.43 -10.40 -19.53
N GLY A 179 -12.67 -11.27 -18.56
CA GLY A 179 -11.98 -12.56 -18.47
C GLY A 179 -12.36 -13.53 -19.61
N LEU A 180 -11.54 -14.53 -19.90
CA LEU A 180 -11.90 -15.64 -20.74
C LEU A 180 -13.14 -16.35 -20.18
N VAL A 181 -13.20 -16.52 -18.86
CA VAL A 181 -14.41 -16.78 -18.09
C VAL A 181 -14.94 -15.45 -17.61
N ARG A 182 -16.11 -15.04 -18.10
CA ARG A 182 -16.71 -13.74 -17.77
C ARG A 182 -17.10 -13.63 -16.31
N THR A 183 -17.66 -14.70 -15.77
CA THR A 183 -18.05 -14.83 -14.37
C THR A 183 -16.83 -15.08 -13.47
N SER A 184 -15.92 -14.09 -13.36
CA SER A 184 -14.66 -14.22 -12.62
C SER A 184 -14.84 -14.60 -11.13
N ALA A 185 -16.04 -14.44 -10.57
CA ALA A 185 -16.37 -14.86 -9.21
C ALA A 185 -16.83 -16.31 -9.14
N ASP A 186 -17.25 -16.91 -10.26
CA ASP A 186 -17.83 -18.25 -10.31
C ASP A 186 -17.30 -19.02 -11.53
N PHE A 187 -16.47 -20.01 -11.25
CA PHE A 187 -15.95 -21.00 -12.21
C PHE A 187 -16.68 -22.34 -12.10
N GLY A 188 -17.78 -22.38 -11.36
CA GLY A 188 -18.61 -23.57 -11.17
C GLY A 188 -19.75 -23.65 -12.18
N THR A 189 -20.73 -24.51 -11.87
CA THR A 189 -21.88 -24.82 -12.75
C THR A 189 -22.85 -23.66 -12.95
N GLN A 190 -22.78 -22.63 -12.11
CA GLN A 190 -23.58 -21.39 -12.25
C GLN A 190 -22.84 -20.32 -13.06
N GLY A 191 -21.56 -20.53 -13.34
CA GLY A 191 -20.73 -19.60 -14.13
C GLY A 191 -20.85 -19.85 -15.64
N GLU A 192 -20.33 -18.88 -16.42
CA GLU A 192 -20.20 -19.02 -17.87
C GLU A 192 -19.01 -19.91 -18.24
N LEU A 193 -19.15 -20.65 -19.32
CA LEU A 193 -18.03 -21.38 -19.91
C LEU A 193 -16.98 -20.39 -20.47
N PRO A 194 -15.70 -20.75 -20.48
CA PRO A 194 -14.67 -19.91 -21.09
C PRO A 194 -14.93 -19.72 -22.59
N SER A 195 -14.71 -18.50 -23.09
CA SER A 195 -14.82 -18.20 -24.53
C SER A 195 -13.79 -18.96 -25.39
N HIS A 196 -12.62 -19.27 -24.81
CA HIS A 196 -11.53 -19.98 -25.44
C HIS A 196 -10.93 -20.97 -24.42
N PRO A 197 -11.51 -22.17 -24.28
CA PRO A 197 -11.10 -23.11 -23.23
C PRO A 197 -9.65 -23.57 -23.39
N GLU A 198 -9.22 -23.91 -24.60
CA GLU A 198 -7.84 -24.36 -24.85
C GLU A 198 -6.82 -23.25 -24.53
N LEU A 199 -7.17 -21.99 -24.80
CA LEU A 199 -6.31 -20.85 -24.45
C LEU A 199 -6.20 -20.69 -22.94
N LEU A 200 -7.32 -20.81 -22.21
CA LEU A 200 -7.31 -20.72 -20.76
C LEU A 200 -6.42 -21.80 -20.13
N ASP A 201 -6.55 -23.04 -20.61
CA ASP A 201 -5.77 -24.17 -20.16
C ASP A 201 -4.28 -24.01 -20.48
N TRP A 202 -3.97 -23.60 -21.69
CA TRP A 202 -2.59 -23.35 -22.11
C TRP A 202 -1.95 -22.22 -21.25
N LEU A 203 -2.65 -21.13 -21.04
CA LEU A 203 -2.16 -20.03 -20.20
C LEU A 203 -1.93 -20.48 -18.76
N ALA A 204 -2.84 -21.29 -18.21
CA ALA A 204 -2.71 -21.80 -16.86
C ALA A 204 -1.49 -22.72 -16.69
N LEU A 205 -1.27 -23.64 -17.63
CA LEU A 205 -0.10 -24.53 -17.64
C LEU A 205 1.20 -23.72 -17.77
N ARG A 206 1.25 -22.78 -18.71
CA ARG A 206 2.44 -21.93 -18.89
C ARG A 206 2.74 -21.06 -17.67
N PHE A 207 1.71 -20.64 -16.92
CA PHE A 207 1.89 -19.87 -15.71
C PHE A 207 2.50 -20.71 -14.59
N ILE A 208 2.10 -21.98 -14.46
CA ILE A 208 2.71 -22.95 -13.54
C ILE A 208 4.16 -23.23 -13.95
N GLU A 209 4.42 -23.57 -15.22
CA GLU A 209 5.77 -23.84 -15.77
C GLU A 209 6.74 -22.66 -15.62
N ASP A 210 6.23 -21.44 -15.62
CA ASP A 210 6.98 -20.22 -15.36
C ASP A 210 7.13 -19.90 -13.85
N ASP A 211 6.91 -20.85 -12.96
CA ASP A 211 6.97 -20.66 -11.48
C ASP A 211 6.07 -19.51 -11.00
N TRP A 212 4.86 -19.41 -11.52
CA TRP A 212 3.89 -18.34 -11.19
C TRP A 212 4.43 -16.93 -11.43
N ASN A 213 5.32 -16.75 -12.38
CA ASN A 213 5.96 -15.48 -12.71
C ASN A 213 5.00 -14.56 -13.45
N VAL A 214 4.42 -13.61 -12.70
CA VAL A 214 3.46 -12.62 -13.21
C VAL A 214 4.07 -11.75 -14.30
N GLN A 215 5.35 -11.36 -14.20
CA GLN A 215 5.99 -10.50 -15.21
C GLN A 215 6.13 -11.22 -16.56
N ARG A 216 6.54 -12.48 -16.56
CA ARG A 216 6.58 -13.31 -17.78
C ARG A 216 5.19 -13.46 -18.40
N PHE A 217 4.20 -13.72 -17.56
CA PHE A 217 2.81 -13.85 -18.02
C PHE A 217 2.30 -12.55 -18.64
N VAL A 218 2.51 -11.40 -18.00
CA VAL A 218 2.15 -10.08 -18.54
C VAL A 218 2.88 -9.79 -19.85
N THR A 219 4.18 -10.06 -19.93
CA THR A 219 4.96 -9.89 -21.17
C THR A 219 4.37 -10.73 -22.30
N ARG A 220 3.97 -11.98 -22.03
CA ARG A 220 3.35 -12.87 -23.03
C ARG A 220 2.03 -12.30 -23.56
N ILE A 221 1.20 -11.70 -22.68
CA ILE A 221 -0.02 -10.99 -23.09
C ILE A 221 0.33 -9.79 -23.97
N LEU A 222 1.19 -8.90 -23.51
CA LEU A 222 1.50 -7.63 -24.17
C LEU A 222 2.16 -7.81 -25.55
N THR A 223 2.92 -8.89 -25.73
CA THR A 223 3.59 -9.21 -27.01
C THR A 223 2.70 -10.01 -27.96
N SER A 224 1.52 -10.47 -27.53
CA SER A 224 0.61 -11.25 -28.35
C SER A 224 -0.01 -10.41 -29.48
N HIS A 225 -0.27 -11.04 -30.61
CA HIS A 225 -1.00 -10.39 -31.71
C HIS A 225 -2.40 -9.96 -31.30
N ALA A 226 -3.09 -10.76 -30.47
CA ALA A 226 -4.43 -10.44 -29.98
C ALA A 226 -4.48 -9.11 -29.19
N TYR A 227 -3.48 -8.85 -28.32
CA TYR A 227 -3.43 -7.61 -27.54
C TYR A 227 -3.01 -6.40 -28.37
N ARG A 228 -2.16 -6.61 -29.38
CA ARG A 228 -1.60 -5.56 -30.24
C ARG A 228 -2.46 -5.20 -31.44
N GLN A 229 -3.64 -5.80 -31.58
CA GLN A 229 -4.60 -5.43 -32.61
C GLN A 229 -5.12 -4.01 -32.45
N SER A 230 -5.51 -3.39 -33.58
CA SER A 230 -6.23 -2.10 -33.55
C SER A 230 -7.58 -2.26 -32.85
N THR A 231 -7.99 -1.22 -32.13
CA THR A 231 -9.31 -1.12 -31.49
C THR A 231 -10.41 -0.67 -32.46
N LYS A 232 -10.08 -0.37 -33.73
CA LYS A 232 -11.06 0.09 -34.72
C LYS A 232 -12.20 -0.90 -34.87
N VAL A 233 -13.41 -0.37 -34.80
CA VAL A 233 -14.66 -1.13 -34.95
C VAL A 233 -15.24 -0.87 -36.34
N THR A 234 -15.57 -1.96 -37.04
CA THR A 234 -16.36 -1.87 -38.28
C THR A 234 -17.80 -2.31 -38.00
N PRO A 235 -18.81 -1.85 -38.80
CA PRO A 235 -20.19 -2.29 -38.64
C PRO A 235 -20.33 -3.82 -38.67
N ALA A 236 -19.55 -4.50 -39.52
CA ALA A 236 -19.55 -5.95 -39.62
C ALA A 236 -19.03 -6.63 -38.35
N LEU A 237 -17.94 -6.12 -37.76
CA LEU A 237 -17.40 -6.63 -36.50
C LEU A 237 -18.36 -6.37 -35.34
N LEU A 238 -18.97 -5.19 -35.29
CA LEU A 238 -19.93 -4.85 -34.24
C LEU A 238 -21.17 -5.76 -34.29
N LYS A 239 -21.65 -6.08 -35.49
CA LYS A 239 -22.80 -7.00 -35.66
C LYS A 239 -22.44 -8.43 -35.28
N LYS A 240 -21.22 -8.91 -35.58
CA LYS A 240 -20.80 -10.28 -35.35
C LYS A 240 -20.34 -10.55 -33.92
N ASP A 241 -19.61 -9.60 -33.33
CA ASP A 241 -19.04 -9.72 -31.99
C ASP A 241 -19.04 -8.34 -31.29
N PRO A 242 -20.21 -7.90 -30.81
CA PRO A 242 -20.36 -6.57 -30.20
C PRO A 242 -19.46 -6.40 -28.97
N GLU A 243 -19.31 -7.44 -28.15
CA GLU A 243 -18.54 -7.40 -26.89
C GLU A 243 -17.07 -7.82 -27.05
N ASN A 244 -16.62 -8.05 -28.28
CA ASN A 244 -15.25 -8.52 -28.56
C ASN A 244 -14.86 -9.81 -27.83
N ARG A 245 -15.81 -10.73 -27.67
CA ARG A 245 -15.57 -12.02 -27.01
C ARG A 245 -14.67 -12.95 -27.84
N LEU A 246 -14.68 -12.79 -29.17
CA LEU A 246 -13.86 -13.53 -30.12
C LEU A 246 -12.47 -12.92 -30.35
N LEU A 247 -12.13 -11.83 -29.65
CA LEU A 247 -10.83 -11.16 -29.71
C LEU A 247 -10.44 -10.72 -31.13
N ALA A 248 -11.42 -10.29 -31.93
CA ALA A 248 -11.21 -9.89 -33.32
C ALA A 248 -10.65 -8.47 -33.48
N ARG A 249 -10.53 -7.72 -32.38
CA ARG A 249 -9.96 -6.38 -32.28
C ARG A 249 -9.26 -6.18 -30.94
N GLY A 250 -8.47 -5.11 -30.80
CA GLY A 250 -7.88 -4.72 -29.53
C GLY A 250 -8.94 -4.42 -28.46
N PRO A 251 -8.64 -4.65 -27.19
CA PRO A 251 -9.57 -4.37 -26.11
C PRO A 251 -9.74 -2.85 -25.91
N ARG A 252 -10.99 -2.43 -25.67
CA ARG A 252 -11.31 -1.03 -25.33
C ARG A 252 -12.18 -1.00 -24.09
N HIS A 253 -11.67 -0.38 -23.04
CA HIS A 253 -12.41 -0.22 -21.78
C HIS A 253 -11.84 0.93 -20.95
N ARG A 254 -12.67 1.48 -20.03
CA ARG A 254 -12.26 2.51 -19.09
C ARG A 254 -11.11 1.99 -18.20
N LEU A 255 -10.08 2.81 -18.04
CA LEU A 255 -9.00 2.55 -17.09
C LEU A 255 -9.51 2.64 -15.65
N ASP A 256 -8.89 1.89 -14.75
CA ASP A 256 -9.21 1.95 -13.32
C ASP A 256 -8.82 3.32 -12.74
N ALA A 257 -9.56 3.78 -11.72
CA ALA A 257 -9.38 5.08 -11.07
C ALA A 257 -7.92 5.37 -10.70
N GLU A 258 -7.25 4.37 -10.14
CA GLU A 258 -5.85 4.47 -9.73
C GLU A 258 -4.91 4.70 -10.92
N ILE A 259 -5.21 4.06 -12.06
CA ILE A 259 -4.41 4.21 -13.28
C ILE A 259 -4.61 5.59 -13.89
N ILE A 260 -5.84 6.10 -13.95
CA ILE A 260 -6.16 7.45 -14.48
C ILE A 260 -5.38 8.51 -13.69
N ARG A 261 -5.41 8.44 -12.36
CA ARG A 261 -4.68 9.38 -11.52
C ARG A 261 -3.16 9.24 -11.68
N ASP A 262 -2.63 8.03 -11.62
CA ASP A 262 -1.18 7.78 -11.73
C ASP A 262 -0.65 8.17 -13.10
N GLN A 263 -1.44 8.00 -14.15
CA GLN A 263 -1.13 8.45 -15.52
C GLN A 263 -1.03 9.97 -15.61
N ALA A 264 -1.99 10.71 -15.05
CA ALA A 264 -1.93 12.18 -15.02
C ALA A 264 -0.69 12.67 -14.28
N LEU A 265 -0.36 12.07 -13.13
CA LEU A 265 0.87 12.37 -12.38
C LEU A 265 2.14 12.03 -13.16
N SER A 266 2.16 10.90 -13.87
CA SER A 266 3.32 10.47 -14.67
C SER A 266 3.55 11.40 -15.87
N LEU A 267 2.49 11.70 -16.62
CA LEU A 267 2.56 12.57 -17.79
C LEU A 267 2.98 14.00 -17.42
N SER A 268 2.57 14.47 -16.26
CA SER A 268 2.94 15.80 -15.76
C SER A 268 4.34 15.86 -15.13
N GLY A 269 4.97 14.71 -14.85
CA GLY A 269 6.25 14.65 -14.15
C GLY A 269 6.14 14.78 -12.62
N LEU A 270 4.92 14.79 -12.07
CA LEU A 270 4.70 14.87 -10.62
C LEU A 270 4.81 13.52 -9.90
N LEU A 271 4.73 12.39 -10.61
CA LEU A 271 4.67 11.08 -10.00
C LEU A 271 5.91 10.76 -9.16
N VAL A 272 5.71 10.48 -7.89
CA VAL A 272 6.74 10.00 -6.97
C VAL A 272 6.74 8.46 -6.96
N PRO A 273 7.77 7.78 -7.52
CA PRO A 273 7.77 6.34 -7.75
C PRO A 273 8.20 5.52 -6.52
N ASN A 274 8.38 6.14 -5.35
CA ASN A 274 8.86 5.47 -4.15
C ASN A 274 8.00 4.26 -3.77
N VAL A 275 8.64 3.10 -3.57
CA VAL A 275 7.99 1.85 -3.19
C VAL A 275 8.07 1.64 -1.69
N GLY A 276 6.95 1.16 -1.09
CA GLY A 276 6.86 0.87 0.34
C GLY A 276 6.52 2.10 1.20
N GLY A 277 6.59 1.93 2.51
CA GLY A 277 6.26 2.97 3.48
C GLY A 277 4.77 3.05 3.84
N ARG A 278 4.40 4.09 4.57
CA ARG A 278 3.03 4.32 5.04
C ARG A 278 2.12 4.80 3.92
N GLY A 279 0.81 4.58 4.09
CA GLY A 279 -0.21 5.21 3.25
C GLY A 279 -0.18 6.73 3.36
N VAL A 280 -0.52 7.39 2.25
CA VAL A 280 -0.52 8.85 2.10
C VAL A 280 -1.94 9.39 1.96
N MET A 281 -2.11 10.67 2.24
CA MET A 281 -3.40 11.37 2.15
C MET A 281 -3.31 12.48 1.09
N PRO A 282 -3.56 12.17 -0.19
CA PRO A 282 -3.53 13.14 -1.28
C PRO A 282 -4.69 14.14 -1.17
N TYR A 283 -4.87 15.00 -2.18
CA TYR A 283 -5.99 15.94 -2.24
C TYR A 283 -7.34 15.24 -2.10
N GLN A 284 -8.21 15.85 -1.29
CA GLN A 284 -9.63 15.50 -1.25
C GLN A 284 -10.42 16.69 -0.69
N PRO A 285 -11.71 16.84 -1.02
CA PRO A 285 -12.55 17.87 -0.42
C PRO A 285 -12.56 17.81 1.11
N PRO A 286 -12.61 18.94 1.81
CA PRO A 286 -12.64 18.98 3.27
C PRO A 286 -13.94 18.37 3.84
N ASN A 287 -13.88 18.02 5.13
CA ASN A 287 -15.04 17.62 5.94
C ASN A 287 -15.78 16.34 5.53
N ILE A 288 -15.23 15.49 4.64
CA ILE A 288 -15.86 14.23 4.21
C ILE A 288 -15.81 13.17 5.33
N TRP A 289 -14.77 13.16 6.15
CA TRP A 289 -14.55 12.13 7.16
C TRP A 289 -15.29 12.38 8.47
N GLU A 290 -15.57 13.63 8.81
CA GLU A 290 -16.17 14.01 10.09
C GLU A 290 -17.56 13.42 10.31
N PRO A 291 -18.49 13.42 9.33
CA PRO A 291 -19.84 12.89 9.53
C PRO A 291 -19.89 11.39 9.83
N VAL A 292 -18.85 10.64 9.38
CA VAL A 292 -18.74 9.19 9.57
C VAL A 292 -17.71 8.80 10.60
N GLY A 293 -17.14 9.76 11.32
CA GLY A 293 -16.09 9.57 12.33
C GLY A 293 -16.65 9.57 13.76
N PHE A 294 -16.37 8.51 14.52
CA PHE A 294 -16.66 8.51 15.96
C PHE A 294 -15.81 9.55 16.69
N GLY A 295 -16.32 10.11 17.80
CA GLY A 295 -15.66 11.18 18.55
C GLY A 295 -14.22 10.90 18.99
N ARG A 296 -13.87 9.63 19.22
CA ARG A 296 -12.52 9.19 19.62
C ARG A 296 -11.73 8.51 18.49
N SER A 297 -12.23 8.55 17.27
CA SER A 297 -11.54 7.93 16.12
C SER A 297 -10.29 8.73 15.74
N ASN A 298 -9.17 8.04 15.57
CA ASN A 298 -7.93 8.62 15.05
C ASN A 298 -8.03 9.03 13.55
N THR A 299 -9.10 8.60 12.86
CA THR A 299 -9.41 8.95 11.45
C THR A 299 -10.67 9.82 11.36
N ARG A 300 -11.03 10.57 12.41
CA ARG A 300 -12.18 11.49 12.35
C ARG A 300 -11.94 12.64 11.38
N PHE A 301 -10.75 13.21 11.42
CA PHE A 301 -10.38 14.34 10.59
C PHE A 301 -9.40 13.92 9.50
N TYR A 302 -9.66 14.35 8.28
CA TYR A 302 -8.71 14.20 7.19
C TYR A 302 -7.58 15.22 7.34
N LYS A 303 -6.35 14.75 7.33
CA LYS A 303 -5.16 15.61 7.32
C LYS A 303 -4.41 15.36 6.02
N GLN A 304 -4.60 16.26 5.06
CA GLN A 304 -3.91 16.20 3.79
C GLN A 304 -2.39 16.17 3.99
N GLY A 305 -1.71 15.31 3.25
CA GLY A 305 -0.26 15.26 3.15
C GLY A 305 0.32 16.50 2.47
N LYS A 306 1.65 16.59 2.41
CA LYS A 306 2.39 17.69 1.76
C LYS A 306 3.54 17.13 0.95
N GLY A 307 4.01 17.91 -0.02
CA GLY A 307 5.14 17.54 -0.87
C GLY A 307 4.93 16.19 -1.55
N ASP A 308 5.92 15.31 -1.51
CA ASP A 308 5.91 14.00 -2.17
C ASP A 308 4.70 13.11 -1.82
N ASP A 309 4.12 13.25 -0.62
CA ASP A 309 2.95 12.48 -0.19
C ASP A 309 1.73 12.72 -1.08
N LEU A 310 1.60 13.88 -1.70
CA LEU A 310 0.50 14.22 -2.61
C LEU A 310 0.60 13.46 -3.94
N TYR A 311 1.81 13.09 -4.36
CA TYR A 311 2.10 12.63 -5.71
C TYR A 311 2.53 11.17 -5.77
N ARG A 312 2.48 10.44 -4.67
CA ARG A 312 2.73 8.99 -4.67
C ARG A 312 1.66 8.25 -5.46
N ARG A 313 2.04 7.05 -5.96
CA ARG A 313 1.11 6.18 -6.66
C ARG A 313 -0.17 5.95 -5.85
N SER A 314 -1.29 5.88 -6.53
CA SER A 314 -2.63 5.68 -5.94
C SER A 314 -2.73 4.42 -5.07
N LEU A 315 -1.88 3.42 -5.31
CA LEU A 315 -1.73 2.24 -4.45
C LEU A 315 -1.48 2.59 -2.98
N TYR A 316 -0.81 3.72 -2.72
CA TYR A 316 -0.47 4.18 -1.37
C TYR A 316 -1.51 5.12 -0.76
N THR A 317 -2.58 5.46 -1.46
CA THR A 317 -3.66 6.31 -0.93
C THR A 317 -4.32 5.62 0.27
N PHE A 318 -4.40 6.31 1.40
CA PHE A 318 -5.09 5.81 2.58
C PHE A 318 -6.60 5.69 2.30
N LEU A 319 -7.14 4.50 2.51
CA LEU A 319 -8.56 4.20 2.26
C LEU A 319 -9.33 4.14 3.58
N LYS A 320 -10.29 5.05 3.74
CA LYS A 320 -11.31 4.96 4.77
C LYS A 320 -12.56 4.34 4.15
N ARG A 321 -12.91 3.11 4.53
CA ARG A 321 -14.02 2.36 3.93
C ARG A 321 -15.37 3.08 4.01
N THR A 322 -15.64 3.74 5.13
CA THR A 322 -16.88 4.51 5.37
C THR A 322 -16.93 5.86 4.62
N ALA A 323 -15.81 6.34 4.09
CA ALA A 323 -15.72 7.57 3.31
C ALA A 323 -14.58 7.45 2.30
N PRO A 324 -14.78 6.69 1.20
CA PRO A 324 -13.77 6.56 0.15
C PRO A 324 -13.49 7.92 -0.51
N ALA A 325 -12.28 8.06 -1.05
CA ALA A 325 -11.90 9.29 -1.75
C ALA A 325 -12.85 9.51 -2.95
N PRO A 326 -13.46 10.72 -3.11
CA PRO A 326 -14.47 10.98 -4.13
C PRO A 326 -14.03 10.68 -5.55
N PHE A 327 -12.78 11.03 -5.89
CA PHE A 327 -12.19 10.70 -7.19
C PHE A 327 -12.23 9.19 -7.45
N MET A 328 -11.76 8.39 -6.48
CA MET A 328 -11.73 6.94 -6.61
C MET A 328 -13.14 6.36 -6.74
N ALA A 329 -14.09 6.86 -5.95
CA ALA A 329 -15.49 6.42 -5.99
C ALA A 329 -16.16 6.75 -7.33
N SER A 330 -15.91 7.94 -7.90
CA SER A 330 -16.47 8.36 -9.18
C SER A 330 -16.01 7.49 -10.36
N PHE A 331 -14.83 6.89 -10.25
CA PHE A 331 -14.26 5.98 -11.24
C PHE A 331 -14.35 4.50 -10.83
N ASP A 332 -15.39 4.15 -10.10
CA ASP A 332 -15.77 2.78 -9.74
C ASP A 332 -14.68 1.99 -8.98
N ALA A 333 -13.81 2.66 -8.22
CA ALA A 333 -12.86 1.97 -7.37
C ALA A 333 -13.59 1.14 -6.30
N PRO A 334 -13.11 -0.06 -5.94
CA PRO A 334 -13.76 -0.90 -4.93
C PRO A 334 -13.84 -0.22 -3.57
N ASN A 335 -14.97 -0.36 -2.90
CA ASN A 335 -15.22 0.20 -1.56
C ASN A 335 -14.40 -0.50 -0.45
N ARG A 336 -13.78 -1.64 -0.73
CA ARG A 336 -13.00 -2.46 0.22
C ARG A 336 -13.83 -3.07 1.37
N GLU A 337 -15.16 -3.07 1.27
CA GLU A 337 -16.04 -3.76 2.22
C GLU A 337 -16.14 -5.26 1.92
N GLN A 338 -16.04 -5.63 0.65
CA GLN A 338 -16.12 -7.02 0.18
C GLN A 338 -15.05 -7.31 -0.87
N SER A 339 -14.83 -8.60 -1.12
CA SER A 339 -13.94 -9.05 -2.18
C SER A 339 -14.51 -8.64 -3.54
N CYS A 340 -13.67 -8.04 -4.39
CA CYS A 340 -14.02 -7.62 -5.73
C CYS A 340 -13.22 -8.44 -6.75
N THR A 341 -13.89 -9.29 -7.52
CA THR A 341 -13.28 -10.11 -8.58
C THR A 341 -13.34 -9.45 -9.94
N ALA A 342 -14.32 -8.56 -10.15
CA ALA A 342 -14.46 -7.73 -11.34
C ALA A 342 -14.94 -6.35 -10.92
N ARG A 343 -14.31 -5.29 -11.42
CA ARG A 343 -14.71 -3.90 -11.15
C ARG A 343 -15.83 -3.49 -12.09
N GLY A 344 -16.80 -2.73 -11.57
CA GLY A 344 -17.71 -1.95 -12.41
C GLY A 344 -16.94 -0.96 -13.27
N ARG A 345 -17.51 -0.58 -14.42
CA ARG A 345 -16.99 0.48 -15.28
C ARG A 345 -18.15 1.28 -15.80
N SER A 346 -18.43 2.39 -15.14
CA SER A 346 -19.45 3.34 -15.56
C SER A 346 -18.84 4.39 -16.50
N ASN A 347 -19.70 5.08 -17.21
CA ASN A 347 -19.33 6.27 -18.00
C ASN A 347 -20.34 7.35 -17.71
N THR A 348 -19.96 8.31 -16.86
CA THR A 348 -20.87 9.35 -16.39
C THR A 348 -20.31 10.75 -16.70
N PRO A 349 -21.18 11.76 -16.93
CA PRO A 349 -20.74 13.14 -17.08
C PRO A 349 -19.93 13.65 -15.86
N MET A 350 -20.21 13.13 -14.67
CA MET A 350 -19.48 13.49 -13.44
C MET A 350 -18.00 13.11 -13.50
N GLN A 351 -17.65 12.04 -14.19
CA GLN A 351 -16.25 11.64 -14.38
C GLN A 351 -15.48 12.68 -15.20
N ALA A 352 -16.06 13.13 -16.33
CA ALA A 352 -15.47 14.18 -17.14
C ALA A 352 -15.35 15.50 -16.37
N LEU A 353 -16.42 15.91 -15.67
CA LEU A 353 -16.42 17.10 -14.84
C LEU A 353 -15.33 17.04 -13.75
N GLN A 354 -15.14 15.89 -13.14
CA GLN A 354 -14.11 15.70 -12.12
C GLN A 354 -12.69 15.78 -12.70
N LEU A 355 -12.42 15.17 -13.85
CA LEU A 355 -11.12 15.29 -14.51
C LEU A 355 -10.79 16.74 -14.88
N MET A 356 -11.79 17.55 -15.20
CA MET A 356 -11.61 18.95 -15.55
C MET A 356 -11.39 19.87 -14.33
N ASN A 357 -11.91 19.52 -13.15
CA ASN A 357 -11.99 20.46 -12.01
C ASN A 357 -11.30 19.96 -10.74
N ASP A 358 -10.93 18.67 -10.65
CA ASP A 358 -10.21 18.15 -9.48
C ASP A 358 -8.85 18.82 -9.35
N VAL A 359 -8.53 19.29 -8.15
CA VAL A 359 -7.28 20.02 -7.86
C VAL A 359 -6.04 19.28 -8.37
N GLN A 360 -5.98 17.98 -8.17
CA GLN A 360 -4.83 17.16 -8.59
C GLN A 360 -4.71 17.09 -10.12
N HIS A 361 -5.85 17.02 -10.83
CA HIS A 361 -5.86 16.98 -12.29
C HIS A 361 -5.52 18.33 -12.91
N VAL A 362 -6.04 19.44 -12.35
CA VAL A 362 -5.69 20.79 -12.78
C VAL A 362 -4.19 21.07 -12.53
N GLU A 363 -3.69 20.66 -11.38
CA GLU A 363 -2.25 20.77 -11.08
C GLU A 363 -1.39 19.91 -12.01
N ALA A 364 -1.81 18.67 -12.30
CA ALA A 364 -1.14 17.81 -13.27
C ALA A 364 -1.17 18.43 -14.67
N ALA A 365 -2.31 19.00 -15.10
CA ALA A 365 -2.43 19.70 -16.37
C ALA A 365 -1.47 20.91 -16.46
N ARG A 366 -1.35 21.69 -15.40
CA ARG A 366 -0.39 22.80 -15.33
C ARG A 366 1.05 22.30 -15.46
N ASN A 367 1.44 21.26 -14.74
CA ASN A 367 2.80 20.72 -14.82
C ASN A 367 3.07 20.09 -16.20
N LEU A 368 2.09 19.43 -16.81
CA LEU A 368 2.18 18.99 -18.20
C LEU A 368 2.35 20.19 -19.16
N ALA A 369 1.63 21.30 -18.94
CA ALA A 369 1.77 22.51 -19.71
C ALA A 369 3.19 23.11 -19.60
N GLN A 370 3.80 23.11 -18.41
CA GLN A 370 5.19 23.52 -18.23
C GLN A 370 6.15 22.65 -19.06
N ARG A 371 5.94 21.34 -19.07
CA ARG A 371 6.70 20.41 -19.90
C ARG A 371 6.49 20.69 -21.39
N ILE A 372 5.25 20.90 -21.82
CA ILE A 372 4.94 21.25 -23.22
C ILE A 372 5.72 22.50 -23.65
N LEU A 373 5.73 23.55 -22.82
CA LEU A 373 6.42 24.80 -23.12
C LEU A 373 7.94 24.64 -23.15
N LYS A 374 8.52 23.79 -22.31
CA LYS A 374 9.96 23.56 -22.21
C LYS A 374 10.50 22.51 -23.17
N GLU A 375 9.76 21.39 -23.32
CA GLU A 375 10.22 20.20 -24.04
C GLU A 375 9.62 20.09 -25.45
N GLY A 376 8.49 20.76 -25.72
CA GLY A 376 7.72 20.62 -26.97
C GLY A 376 8.28 21.41 -28.17
N GLY A 377 9.36 22.15 -27.99
CA GLY A 377 9.97 22.97 -29.02
C GLY A 377 9.50 24.43 -29.05
N ALA A 378 9.98 25.21 -30.02
CA ALA A 378 9.76 26.65 -30.07
C ALA A 378 8.41 27.07 -30.69
N LYS A 379 7.85 26.26 -31.57
CA LYS A 379 6.62 26.57 -32.34
C LYS A 379 5.43 25.79 -31.78
N ASP A 380 4.23 26.39 -31.81
CA ASP A 380 2.99 25.78 -31.32
C ASP A 380 2.71 24.42 -31.98
N ASN A 381 2.91 24.31 -33.27
CA ASN A 381 2.72 23.01 -33.95
C ASN A 381 3.66 21.90 -33.39
N GLN A 382 4.89 22.24 -33.05
CA GLN A 382 5.82 21.29 -32.43
C GLN A 382 5.33 20.91 -31.03
N ARG A 383 4.87 21.88 -30.24
CA ARG A 383 4.32 21.68 -28.88
C ARG A 383 3.06 20.83 -28.90
N ILE A 384 2.15 21.07 -29.87
CA ILE A 384 0.94 20.26 -30.05
C ILE A 384 1.30 18.82 -30.40
N GLN A 385 2.23 18.61 -31.34
CA GLN A 385 2.68 17.26 -31.70
C GLN A 385 3.34 16.54 -30.52
N TRP A 386 4.18 17.24 -29.78
CA TRP A 386 4.83 16.70 -28.57
C TRP A 386 3.80 16.32 -27.50
N ALA A 387 2.89 17.21 -27.18
CA ALA A 387 1.85 17.03 -26.19
C ALA A 387 0.96 15.84 -26.53
N TRP A 388 0.44 15.82 -27.76
CA TRP A 388 -0.42 14.74 -28.25
C TRP A 388 0.29 13.39 -28.18
N ARG A 389 1.51 13.33 -28.71
CA ARG A 389 2.31 12.10 -28.69
C ARG A 389 2.63 11.63 -27.27
N THR A 390 2.84 12.54 -26.35
CA THR A 390 3.12 12.22 -24.96
C THR A 390 1.91 11.57 -24.28
N VAL A 391 0.70 12.06 -24.55
CA VAL A 391 -0.53 11.55 -23.89
C VAL A 391 -1.16 10.35 -24.61
N THR A 392 -1.02 10.24 -25.94
CA THR A 392 -1.68 9.20 -26.76
C THR A 392 -0.74 8.18 -27.41
N SER A 393 0.59 8.44 -27.36
CA SER A 393 1.62 7.65 -28.03
C SER A 393 1.55 7.67 -29.58
N ARG A 394 0.71 8.50 -30.17
CA ARG A 394 0.59 8.70 -31.63
C ARG A 394 0.70 10.17 -32.00
N ARG A 395 0.86 10.47 -33.27
CA ARG A 395 0.76 11.87 -33.77
C ARG A 395 -0.70 12.26 -33.91
N PRO A 396 -1.04 13.58 -33.71
CA PRO A 396 -2.36 14.05 -34.01
C PRO A 396 -2.65 13.97 -35.51
N ALA A 397 -3.89 13.70 -35.88
CA ALA A 397 -4.37 13.90 -37.24
C ALA A 397 -4.44 15.41 -37.55
N PRO A 398 -4.48 15.82 -38.84
CA PRO A 398 -4.51 17.24 -39.21
C PRO A 398 -5.67 18.01 -38.58
N ASP A 399 -6.87 17.44 -38.56
CA ASP A 399 -8.08 17.99 -37.96
C ASP A 399 -7.98 18.09 -36.42
N GLU A 400 -7.39 17.09 -35.76
CA GLU A 400 -7.12 17.12 -34.33
C GLU A 400 -6.15 18.24 -33.97
N ALA A 401 -5.09 18.43 -34.77
CA ALA A 401 -4.11 19.49 -34.56
C ALA A 401 -4.72 20.89 -34.79
N GLU A 402 -5.61 21.03 -35.78
CA GLU A 402 -6.35 22.27 -36.05
C GLU A 402 -7.25 22.62 -34.86
N ILE A 403 -8.06 21.70 -34.36
CA ILE A 403 -8.93 21.89 -33.20
C ILE A 403 -8.12 22.39 -31.98
N ILE A 404 -7.00 21.73 -31.67
CA ILE A 404 -6.15 22.15 -30.53
C ILE A 404 -5.55 23.53 -30.75
N THR A 405 -5.18 23.85 -31.99
CA THR A 405 -4.65 25.19 -32.35
C THR A 405 -5.71 26.29 -32.09
N ASP A 406 -6.96 26.05 -32.46
CA ASP A 406 -8.02 27.03 -32.25
C ASP A 406 -8.43 27.16 -30.78
N VAL A 407 -8.47 26.04 -30.04
CA VAL A 407 -8.65 26.04 -28.58
C VAL A 407 -7.56 26.87 -27.91
N LEU A 408 -6.30 26.66 -28.29
CA LEU A 408 -5.16 27.41 -27.73
C LEU A 408 -5.28 28.92 -28.03
N LYS A 409 -5.64 29.31 -29.26
CA LYS A 409 -5.86 30.72 -29.62
C LYS A 409 -6.96 31.36 -28.74
N GLY A 410 -8.09 30.66 -28.55
CA GLY A 410 -9.16 31.13 -27.69
C GLY A 410 -8.75 31.35 -26.25
N HIS A 411 -7.97 30.41 -25.69
CA HIS A 411 -7.46 30.56 -24.33
C HIS A 411 -6.40 31.68 -24.19
N ARG A 412 -5.54 31.86 -25.19
CA ARG A 412 -4.58 33.00 -25.22
C ARG A 412 -5.31 34.34 -25.22
N SER A 413 -6.32 34.50 -26.06
CA SER A 413 -7.10 35.74 -26.07
C SER A 413 -7.74 36.01 -24.71
N ARG A 414 -8.40 35.01 -24.12
CA ARG A 414 -9.02 35.12 -22.81
C ARG A 414 -8.02 35.53 -21.71
N TYR A 415 -6.87 34.87 -21.62
CA TYR A 415 -5.92 35.15 -20.55
C TYR A 415 -4.99 36.33 -20.83
N ALA A 416 -4.93 36.82 -22.06
CA ALA A 416 -4.34 38.12 -22.36
C ALA A 416 -5.18 39.28 -21.81
N GLU A 417 -6.54 39.13 -21.86
CA GLU A 417 -7.50 40.11 -21.32
C GLU A 417 -7.63 40.03 -19.81
N ASP A 418 -7.55 38.81 -19.23
CA ASP A 418 -7.70 38.54 -17.78
C ASP A 418 -6.47 37.81 -17.19
N LEU A 419 -5.45 38.60 -16.88
CA LEU A 419 -4.21 38.08 -16.30
C LEU A 419 -4.41 37.55 -14.86
N GLU A 420 -5.38 38.09 -14.13
CA GLU A 420 -5.65 37.63 -12.76
C GLU A 420 -6.29 36.24 -12.77
N ALA A 421 -7.23 35.97 -13.67
CA ALA A 421 -7.76 34.62 -13.86
C ALA A 421 -6.67 33.63 -14.29
N ALA A 422 -5.71 34.05 -15.12
CA ALA A 422 -4.56 33.24 -15.48
C ALA A 422 -3.71 32.85 -14.24
N LYS A 423 -3.39 33.83 -13.39
CA LYS A 423 -2.63 33.59 -12.14
C LYS A 423 -3.38 32.70 -11.17
N GLN A 424 -4.71 32.88 -11.03
CA GLN A 424 -5.55 32.03 -10.20
C GLN A 424 -5.52 30.57 -10.68
N LEU A 425 -5.68 30.34 -11.99
CA LEU A 425 -5.66 28.99 -12.54
C LEU A 425 -4.32 28.29 -12.29
N ILE A 426 -3.21 28.94 -12.56
CA ILE A 426 -1.89 28.33 -12.38
C ILE A 426 -1.48 28.17 -10.90
N ALA A 427 -2.20 28.78 -9.97
CA ALA A 427 -1.96 28.65 -8.53
C ALA A 427 -2.56 27.38 -7.90
N TYR A 428 -3.38 26.64 -8.64
CA TYR A 428 -3.99 25.41 -8.10
C TYR A 428 -2.93 24.34 -7.82
N GLY A 429 -3.11 23.66 -6.67
CA GLY A 429 -2.20 22.63 -6.19
C GLY A 429 -1.04 23.17 -5.34
N GLU A 430 -0.19 22.27 -4.83
CA GLU A 430 0.92 22.62 -3.92
C GLU A 430 2.24 22.87 -4.68
N SER A 431 2.41 22.25 -5.86
CA SER A 431 3.61 22.46 -6.66
C SER A 431 3.69 23.91 -7.18
N VAL A 432 4.87 24.50 -7.12
CA VAL A 432 5.05 25.91 -7.47
C VAL A 432 5.07 26.07 -8.99
N PRO A 433 4.30 27.03 -9.57
CA PRO A 433 4.41 27.36 -10.98
C PRO A 433 5.80 27.88 -11.33
N ASP A 434 6.25 27.54 -12.53
CA ASP A 434 7.54 28.06 -13.05
C ASP A 434 7.44 29.57 -13.32
N LYS A 435 8.29 30.32 -12.64
CA LYS A 435 8.30 31.78 -12.70
C LYS A 435 8.89 32.35 -14.00
N GLU A 436 9.61 31.53 -14.77
CA GLU A 436 10.19 31.93 -16.05
C GLU A 436 9.14 31.90 -17.18
N LEU A 437 8.00 31.23 -16.96
CA LEU A 437 6.91 31.14 -17.93
C LEU A 437 5.90 32.26 -17.73
N ALA A 438 5.50 32.91 -18.82
CA ALA A 438 4.49 33.95 -18.77
C ALA A 438 3.14 33.39 -18.30
N PRO A 439 2.49 33.96 -17.26
CA PRO A 439 1.29 33.38 -16.65
C PRO A 439 0.14 33.12 -17.63
N HIS A 440 -0.12 34.02 -18.57
CA HIS A 440 -1.18 33.89 -19.58
C HIS A 440 -0.89 32.71 -20.53
N GLU A 441 0.35 32.52 -20.91
CA GLU A 441 0.77 31.44 -21.79
C GLU A 441 0.69 30.08 -21.05
N LEU A 442 1.21 30.03 -19.81
CA LEU A 442 1.10 28.84 -18.97
C LEU A 442 -0.36 28.44 -18.70
N ALA A 443 -1.22 29.41 -18.38
CA ALA A 443 -2.64 29.18 -18.18
C ALA A 443 -3.32 28.64 -19.43
N SER A 444 -3.00 29.21 -20.61
CA SER A 444 -3.56 28.77 -21.89
C SER A 444 -3.18 27.30 -22.18
N TRP A 445 -1.91 26.95 -22.02
CA TRP A 445 -1.46 25.58 -22.20
C TRP A 445 -1.94 24.65 -21.08
N THR A 446 -2.23 25.16 -19.88
CA THR A 446 -2.85 24.37 -18.81
C THR A 446 -4.22 23.85 -19.22
N LEU A 447 -5.06 24.68 -19.82
CA LEU A 447 -6.37 24.23 -20.30
C LEU A 447 -6.28 23.28 -21.51
N VAL A 448 -5.31 23.49 -22.40
CA VAL A 448 -5.02 22.53 -23.47
C VAL A 448 -4.56 21.18 -22.89
N ALA A 449 -3.66 21.19 -21.92
CA ALA A 449 -3.19 19.98 -21.25
C ALA A 449 -4.34 19.27 -20.49
N ASN A 450 -5.21 20.03 -19.84
CA ASN A 450 -6.40 19.49 -19.17
C ASN A 450 -7.36 18.83 -20.18
N LEU A 451 -7.60 19.46 -21.31
CA LEU A 451 -8.38 18.86 -22.41
C LEU A 451 -7.74 17.55 -22.89
N LEU A 452 -6.44 17.54 -23.11
CA LEU A 452 -5.70 16.34 -23.56
C LEU A 452 -5.79 15.20 -22.53
N LEU A 453 -5.63 15.49 -21.24
CA LEU A 453 -5.78 14.49 -20.18
C LEU A 453 -7.20 13.93 -20.04
N ASN A 454 -8.21 14.64 -20.56
CA ASN A 454 -9.62 14.25 -20.53
C ASN A 454 -10.10 13.59 -21.84
N LEU A 455 -9.21 13.41 -22.82
CA LEU A 455 -9.57 12.71 -24.05
C LEU A 455 -10.02 11.27 -23.75
N ASP A 456 -11.03 10.80 -24.45
CA ASP A 456 -11.50 9.42 -24.36
C ASP A 456 -10.35 8.42 -24.56
N GLU A 457 -9.45 8.70 -25.50
CA GLU A 457 -8.27 7.87 -25.81
C GLU A 457 -7.24 7.82 -24.64
N VAL A 458 -7.27 8.79 -23.75
CA VAL A 458 -6.36 8.85 -22.58
C VAL A 458 -6.95 8.17 -21.36
N VAL A 459 -8.27 8.27 -21.17
CA VAL A 459 -8.94 7.69 -20.01
C VAL A 459 -9.47 6.27 -20.26
N ASN A 460 -9.37 5.78 -21.47
CA ASN A 460 -9.69 4.40 -21.84
C ASN A 460 -8.44 3.69 -22.39
N LYS A 461 -8.39 2.36 -22.23
CA LYS A 461 -7.49 1.51 -23.00
C LYS A 461 -7.99 1.49 -24.43
N ASN A 462 -7.15 1.89 -25.37
CA ASN A 462 -7.38 1.89 -26.81
C ASN A 462 -6.29 1.08 -27.52
#